data_8dd85327e4422ed7efb26d7a41d93d11
#
_entry.id   8dd85327e4422ed7efb26d7a41d93d11
#
_cell.length_a   1.000
_cell.length_b   1.000
_cell.length_c   1.000
_cell.angle_alpha   90.00
_cell.angle_beta   90.00
_cell.angle_gamma   90.00
#
_symmetry.space_group_name_H-M   'P 1'
#
loop_
_entity.id
_entity.type
_entity.pdbx_description
1 polymer ?
#
loop_
_entity_poly.entity_id
_entity_poly.type
_entity_poly.pdbx_seq_one_letter_code
_entity_poly.pdbx_strand_id
1 'polypeptide(L)'
;VPDGYVGGGGYNVITWDPRGEFASGGILQLDSPFWEGRDVSSIIDWAISSGNPGQSQIEMEDDGDPLLGMVGASYGGGIQLVTAGTPDKRIDAIVPTIAWNSLNDSLYPNDAFKTAYGSLLLLGLVTTGARINQQIYKAVLTGDTLGWISEVSQAVIAASGPTMLVDNIDIPTLFVQGSADVLFPLQQALNNAEQIAAANPDVPVKTTWFCGGHGPCLDPAYADQDQMILSSNLKWLDQYVSGDPDYPAETIPNFQWVDQDGIYHSSDLAPYDPGFNNADPAEYEG
;
A
#
# COMPACT_ATOMS: atom_id res chain seq x y z
N VAL A 1 -2.59 21.56 -4.46
CA VAL A 1 -1.97 21.54 -3.13
C VAL A 1 -2.48 22.75 -2.38
N PRO A 2 -3.12 22.64 -1.17
CA PRO A 2 -3.82 23.74 -0.50
C PRO A 2 -2.98 24.97 -0.22
N ASP A 3 -1.71 24.79 -0.02
CA ASP A 3 -0.74 25.77 0.44
C ASP A 3 0.26 26.18 -0.64
N GLY A 4 0.00 25.84 -1.89
CA GLY A 4 0.95 26.06 -2.96
C GLY A 4 2.19 25.17 -2.85
N TYR A 5 2.11 24.09 -2.07
CA TYR A 5 3.15 23.11 -1.97
C TYR A 5 3.38 22.46 -3.33
N VAL A 6 4.41 22.86 -3.97
CA VAL A 6 5.03 22.18 -5.11
C VAL A 6 6.22 21.49 -4.49
N GLY A 7 6.15 20.20 -4.27
CA GLY A 7 7.17 19.44 -3.58
C GLY A 7 8.59 20.02 -3.72
N GLY A 8 9.34 20.03 -2.64
CA GLY A 8 10.60 20.81 -2.51
C GLY A 8 11.61 20.35 -3.48
N GLY A 9 11.68 19.87 -4.46
CA GLY A 9 12.78 19.54 -5.39
C GLY A 9 12.41 18.71 -6.60
N GLY A 10 11.18 18.32 -6.76
CA GLY A 10 10.73 17.57 -7.93
C GLY A 10 11.31 16.16 -8.00
N TYR A 11 10.51 15.17 -7.66
CA TYR A 11 10.90 13.77 -7.77
C TYR A 11 11.00 13.31 -9.22
N ASN A 12 11.99 12.50 -9.53
CA ASN A 12 11.93 11.63 -10.69
C ASN A 12 10.92 10.53 -10.43
N VAL A 13 10.03 10.28 -11.38
CA VAL A 13 8.96 9.29 -11.22
C VAL A 13 9.15 8.15 -12.20
N ILE A 14 9.19 6.93 -11.71
CA ILE A 14 9.18 5.72 -12.52
C ILE A 14 7.85 5.02 -12.31
N THR A 15 7.14 4.79 -13.40
CA THR A 15 5.94 3.95 -13.45
C THR A 15 6.16 2.80 -14.41
N TRP A 16 5.54 1.66 -14.16
CA TRP A 16 5.69 0.48 -15.01
C TRP A 16 4.38 -0.29 -15.11
N ASP A 17 4.24 -1.02 -16.19
CA ASP A 17 3.21 -2.05 -16.30
C ASP A 17 3.71 -3.32 -15.58
N PRO A 18 2.97 -3.89 -14.63
CA PRO A 18 3.36 -5.13 -13.96
C PRO A 18 3.57 -6.28 -14.94
N ARG A 19 4.36 -7.29 -14.52
CA ARG A 19 4.57 -8.47 -15.33
C ARG A 19 3.25 -9.09 -15.78
N GLY A 20 3.17 -9.48 -17.02
CA GLY A 20 1.99 -10.10 -17.60
C GLY A 20 0.91 -9.13 -18.05
N GLU A 21 0.97 -7.85 -17.70
CA GLU A 21 0.00 -6.85 -18.11
C GLU A 21 0.48 -6.02 -19.31
N PHE A 22 -0.46 -5.51 -20.09
CA PHE A 22 -0.21 -4.66 -21.26
C PHE A 22 0.94 -5.19 -22.13
N ALA A 23 1.99 -4.37 -22.32
CA ALA A 23 3.17 -4.73 -23.11
C ALA A 23 4.26 -5.45 -22.30
N SER A 24 4.17 -5.50 -20.97
CA SER A 24 5.15 -6.18 -20.13
C SER A 24 5.16 -7.69 -20.32
N GLY A 25 6.33 -8.28 -20.32
CA GLY A 25 6.53 -9.73 -20.42
C GLY A 25 6.09 -10.49 -19.16
N GLY A 26 6.27 -11.80 -19.16
CA GLY A 26 6.05 -12.65 -18.00
C GLY A 26 4.59 -13.05 -17.75
N ILE A 27 4.32 -13.48 -16.52
CA ILE A 27 3.03 -13.96 -16.04
C ILE A 27 2.78 -13.35 -14.66
N LEU A 28 1.64 -12.71 -14.48
CA LEU A 28 1.21 -12.06 -13.22
C LEU A 28 1.04 -13.08 -12.10
N GLN A 29 1.58 -12.78 -10.91
CA GLN A 29 1.60 -13.66 -9.75
C GLN A 29 1.00 -12.99 -8.48
N LEU A 30 0.31 -11.87 -8.60
CA LEU A 30 -0.33 -11.10 -7.52
C LEU A 30 0.66 -10.61 -6.44
N ASP A 31 1.62 -9.79 -6.83
CA ASP A 31 2.66 -9.26 -5.94
C ASP A 31 3.45 -10.36 -5.21
N SER A 32 3.85 -11.35 -5.95
CA SER A 32 4.72 -12.39 -5.42
C SER A 32 6.11 -11.85 -5.12
N PRO A 33 6.67 -12.11 -3.91
CA PRO A 33 8.04 -11.71 -3.59
C PRO A 33 9.09 -12.37 -4.49
N PHE A 34 8.76 -13.53 -5.07
CA PHE A 34 9.65 -14.28 -5.95
C PHE A 34 9.66 -13.79 -7.39
N TRP A 35 8.66 -12.97 -7.78
CA TRP A 35 8.47 -12.50 -9.13
C TRP A 35 8.37 -10.97 -9.19
N GLU A 36 7.23 -10.41 -8.82
CA GLU A 36 7.00 -8.96 -8.88
C GLU A 36 7.98 -8.18 -7.97
N GLY A 37 8.27 -8.69 -6.77
CA GLY A 37 9.28 -8.07 -5.90
C GLY A 37 10.67 -8.02 -6.54
N ARG A 38 11.06 -9.05 -7.31
CA ARG A 38 12.32 -9.04 -8.06
C ARG A 38 12.29 -8.15 -9.29
N ASP A 39 11.11 -7.94 -9.87
CA ASP A 39 10.97 -6.98 -10.97
C ASP A 39 11.25 -5.57 -10.47
N VAL A 40 10.78 -5.21 -9.28
CA VAL A 40 11.09 -3.90 -8.67
C VAL A 40 12.59 -3.76 -8.44
N SER A 41 13.27 -4.76 -7.86
CA SER A 41 14.73 -4.75 -7.73
C SER A 41 15.43 -4.54 -9.08
N SER A 42 14.95 -5.21 -10.14
CA SER A 42 15.51 -5.05 -11.49
C SER A 42 15.24 -3.67 -12.09
N ILE A 43 14.10 -3.05 -11.74
CA ILE A 43 13.79 -1.66 -12.14
C ILE A 43 14.73 -0.68 -11.44
N ILE A 44 15.01 -0.89 -10.15
CA ILE A 44 15.99 -0.10 -9.41
C ILE A 44 17.39 -0.25 -10.04
N ASP A 45 17.82 -1.49 -10.31
CA ASP A 45 19.10 -1.74 -11.00
C ASP A 45 19.19 -1.01 -12.34
N TRP A 46 18.11 -1.05 -13.12
CA TRP A 46 18.06 -0.31 -14.40
C TRP A 46 18.12 1.20 -14.18
N ALA A 47 17.38 1.72 -13.21
CA ALA A 47 17.29 3.16 -12.94
C ALA A 47 18.68 3.75 -12.67
N ILE A 48 19.48 3.08 -11.85
CA ILE A 48 20.84 3.52 -11.48
C ILE A 48 21.94 3.10 -12.48
N SER A 49 21.59 2.32 -13.51
CA SER A 49 22.56 1.86 -14.50
C SER A 49 22.95 2.93 -15.51
N SER A 50 24.15 2.81 -16.06
CA SER A 50 24.62 3.66 -17.17
C SER A 50 23.79 3.52 -18.45
N GLY A 51 22.92 2.52 -18.53
CA GLY A 51 21.97 2.34 -19.65
C GLY A 51 20.73 3.23 -19.55
N ASN A 52 20.46 3.83 -18.39
CA ASN A 52 19.38 4.77 -18.20
C ASN A 52 19.84 6.20 -18.54
N PRO A 53 19.23 6.87 -19.55
CA PRO A 53 19.60 8.26 -19.88
C PRO A 53 19.37 9.26 -18.75
N GLY A 54 18.47 8.95 -17.81
CA GLY A 54 18.16 9.77 -16.64
C GLY A 54 19.00 9.45 -15.40
N GLN A 55 19.92 8.49 -15.46
CA GLN A 55 20.70 8.03 -14.31
C GLN A 55 21.41 9.17 -13.57
N SER A 56 21.93 10.16 -14.27
CA SER A 56 22.61 11.32 -13.66
C SER A 56 21.68 12.27 -12.89
N GLN A 57 20.38 12.08 -12.97
CA GLN A 57 19.38 12.85 -12.24
C GLN A 57 18.92 12.13 -10.97
N ILE A 58 19.39 10.90 -10.74
CA ILE A 58 19.06 10.12 -9.55
C ILE A 58 20.03 10.50 -8.45
N GLU A 59 19.49 10.90 -7.33
CA GLU A 59 20.25 11.18 -6.12
C GLU A 59 20.53 9.85 -5.40
N MET A 60 21.75 9.70 -4.92
CA MET A 60 22.24 8.47 -4.31
C MET A 60 22.57 8.72 -2.86
N GLU A 61 22.16 7.83 -1.96
CA GLU A 61 22.62 7.82 -0.58
C GLU A 61 24.05 7.25 -0.51
N ASP A 62 24.26 6.09 -1.11
CA ASP A 62 25.53 5.38 -1.21
C ASP A 62 25.72 4.77 -2.60
N ASP A 63 26.88 4.10 -2.84
CA ASP A 63 27.17 3.43 -4.11
C ASP A 63 26.21 2.25 -4.34
N GLY A 64 25.33 2.41 -5.32
CA GLY A 64 24.30 1.44 -5.66
C GLY A 64 23.00 1.57 -4.87
N ASP A 65 22.86 2.60 -4.02
CA ASP A 65 21.68 2.88 -3.21
C ASP A 65 21.09 4.26 -3.53
N PRO A 66 20.03 4.34 -4.33
CA PRO A 66 19.38 5.60 -4.65
C PRO A 66 18.44 6.04 -3.53
N LEU A 67 18.29 7.35 -3.32
CA LEU A 67 17.20 7.88 -2.51
C LEU A 67 15.85 7.55 -3.19
N LEU A 68 15.08 6.64 -2.61
CA LEU A 68 13.92 6.03 -3.24
C LEU A 68 12.73 5.86 -2.29
N GLY A 69 11.61 6.48 -2.64
CA GLY A 69 10.32 6.20 -2.00
C GLY A 69 9.34 5.54 -2.95
N MET A 70 8.38 4.82 -2.41
CA MET A 70 7.30 4.24 -3.19
C MET A 70 5.94 4.74 -2.72
N VAL A 71 5.08 5.06 -3.69
CA VAL A 71 3.66 5.41 -3.47
C VAL A 71 2.80 4.64 -4.46
N GLY A 72 1.62 4.23 -4.03
CA GLY A 72 0.70 3.53 -4.92
C GLY A 72 -0.47 2.92 -4.17
N ALA A 73 -1.54 2.62 -4.91
CA ALA A 73 -2.78 2.13 -4.33
C ALA A 73 -3.09 0.70 -4.79
N SER A 74 -3.82 -0.05 -3.97
CA SER A 74 -4.28 -1.40 -4.25
C SER A 74 -3.10 -2.32 -4.62
N TYR A 75 -3.02 -2.83 -5.84
CA TYR A 75 -1.89 -3.59 -6.34
C TYR A 75 -0.55 -2.82 -6.16
N GLY A 76 -0.57 -1.49 -6.45
CA GLY A 76 0.58 -0.63 -6.20
C GLY A 76 0.89 -0.39 -4.72
N GLY A 77 -0.05 -0.66 -3.81
CA GLY A 77 0.19 -0.67 -2.36
C GLY A 77 0.78 -2.00 -1.89
N GLY A 78 0.29 -3.11 -2.42
CA GLY A 78 0.78 -4.45 -2.13
C GLY A 78 2.24 -4.64 -2.50
N ILE A 79 2.64 -4.21 -3.70
CA ILE A 79 4.02 -4.35 -4.17
C ILE A 79 5.02 -3.58 -3.31
N GLN A 80 4.63 -2.43 -2.73
CA GLN A 80 5.48 -1.68 -1.79
C GLN A 80 5.81 -2.51 -0.55
N LEU A 81 4.77 -3.07 0.08
CA LEU A 81 4.92 -3.92 1.27
C LEU A 81 5.74 -5.17 0.97
N VAL A 82 5.50 -5.80 -0.18
CA VAL A 82 6.29 -6.95 -0.63
C VAL A 82 7.74 -6.57 -0.80
N THR A 83 8.04 -5.50 -1.53
CA THR A 83 9.41 -5.12 -1.85
C THR A 83 10.17 -4.68 -0.59
N ALA A 84 9.55 -3.84 0.25
CA ALA A 84 10.14 -3.38 1.51
C ALA A 84 10.46 -4.54 2.48
N GLY A 85 9.65 -5.60 2.47
CA GLY A 85 9.87 -6.80 3.29
C GLY A 85 10.88 -7.80 2.71
N THR A 86 11.39 -7.58 1.50
CA THR A 86 12.45 -8.42 0.90
C THR A 86 13.84 -8.02 1.41
N PRO A 87 14.90 -8.81 1.14
CA PRO A 87 16.25 -8.44 1.48
C PRO A 87 16.84 -7.25 0.70
N ASP A 88 16.17 -6.77 -0.34
CA ASP A 88 16.56 -5.56 -1.06
C ASP A 88 16.17 -4.34 -0.22
N LYS A 89 17.13 -3.63 0.32
CA LYS A 89 16.93 -2.55 1.29
C LYS A 89 17.11 -1.14 0.70
N ARG A 90 16.99 -1.01 -0.62
CA ARG A 90 17.17 0.25 -1.35
C ARG A 90 15.91 1.11 -1.44
N ILE A 91 14.95 0.90 -0.54
CA ILE A 91 13.75 1.72 -0.43
C ILE A 91 13.77 2.39 0.93
N ASP A 92 13.67 3.73 0.97
CA ASP A 92 13.79 4.52 2.19
C ASP A 92 12.45 4.75 2.89
N ALA A 93 11.37 4.85 2.13
CA ALA A 93 10.02 5.05 2.67
C ALA A 93 8.93 4.54 1.74
N ILE A 94 7.82 4.10 2.32
CA ILE A 94 6.65 3.63 1.57
C ILE A 94 5.36 4.29 2.02
N VAL A 95 4.42 4.43 1.07
CA VAL A 95 3.06 4.92 1.31
C VAL A 95 2.06 3.96 0.67
N PRO A 96 1.84 2.77 1.26
CA PRO A 96 0.86 1.81 0.75
C PRO A 96 -0.57 2.31 0.99
N THR A 97 -1.30 2.57 -0.11
CA THR A 97 -2.69 3.02 -0.07
C THR A 97 -3.63 1.87 -0.40
N ILE A 98 -4.69 1.68 0.40
CA ILE A 98 -5.71 0.62 0.24
C ILE A 98 -5.11 -0.73 -0.14
N ALA A 99 -4.06 -1.12 0.57
CA ALA A 99 -3.35 -2.38 0.38
C ALA A 99 -3.91 -3.49 1.27
N TRP A 100 -3.47 -4.72 1.02
CA TRP A 100 -3.83 -5.88 1.84
C TRP A 100 -2.65 -6.35 2.72
N ASN A 101 -3.01 -7.06 3.77
CA ASN A 101 -2.10 -7.93 4.52
C ASN A 101 -2.23 -9.36 3.98
N SER A 102 -3.46 -9.89 3.94
CA SER A 102 -3.79 -11.23 3.50
C SER A 102 -4.85 -11.20 2.39
N LEU A 103 -4.52 -11.72 1.21
CA LEU A 103 -5.49 -11.87 0.12
C LEU A 103 -6.55 -12.91 0.45
N ASN A 104 -6.24 -13.95 1.22
CA ASN A 104 -7.25 -14.92 1.65
C ASN A 104 -8.28 -14.27 2.54
N ASP A 105 -7.87 -13.53 3.57
CA ASP A 105 -8.80 -12.85 4.47
C ASP A 105 -9.60 -11.76 3.76
N SER A 106 -9.02 -11.19 2.70
CA SER A 106 -9.67 -10.15 1.90
C SER A 106 -10.68 -10.71 0.91
N LEU A 107 -10.33 -11.79 0.19
CA LEU A 107 -11.16 -12.34 -0.88
C LEU A 107 -12.05 -13.51 -0.45
N TYR A 108 -11.67 -14.22 0.62
CA TYR A 108 -12.35 -15.43 1.12
C TYR A 108 -12.60 -15.39 2.62
N PRO A 109 -13.14 -14.27 3.16
CA PRO A 109 -13.44 -14.16 4.59
C PRO A 109 -14.53 -15.17 4.98
N ASN A 110 -14.33 -15.86 6.12
CA ASN A 110 -15.33 -16.80 6.68
C ASN A 110 -15.80 -17.88 5.67
N ASP A 111 -14.88 -18.39 4.87
CA ASP A 111 -15.16 -19.44 3.86
C ASP A 111 -16.19 -19.03 2.79
N ALA A 112 -16.34 -17.74 2.55
CA ALA A 112 -17.21 -17.18 1.53
C ALA A 112 -16.43 -16.29 0.55
N PHE A 113 -16.38 -16.68 -0.73
CA PHE A 113 -15.66 -15.91 -1.73
C PHE A 113 -16.41 -14.62 -2.12
N LYS A 114 -15.69 -13.49 -2.17
CA LYS A 114 -16.23 -12.19 -2.61
C LYS A 114 -16.43 -12.17 -4.12
N THR A 115 -17.45 -12.83 -4.64
CA THR A 115 -17.69 -13.03 -6.06
C THR A 115 -17.77 -11.74 -6.87
N ALA A 116 -18.40 -10.69 -6.32
CA ALA A 116 -18.48 -9.41 -7.01
C ALA A 116 -17.10 -8.80 -7.29
N TYR A 117 -16.19 -8.87 -6.32
CA TYR A 117 -14.81 -8.38 -6.50
C TYR A 117 -13.97 -9.34 -7.34
N GLY A 118 -14.10 -10.66 -7.17
CA GLY A 118 -13.45 -11.64 -8.01
C GLY A 118 -13.76 -11.40 -9.49
N SER A 119 -15.05 -11.25 -9.82
CA SER A 119 -15.50 -10.96 -11.18
C SER A 119 -14.98 -9.61 -11.70
N LEU A 120 -15.00 -8.55 -10.86
CA LEU A 120 -14.51 -7.22 -11.25
C LEU A 120 -13.00 -7.23 -11.54
N LEU A 121 -12.22 -7.86 -10.66
CA LEU A 121 -10.76 -7.99 -10.82
C LEU A 121 -10.43 -8.81 -12.05
N LEU A 122 -11.13 -9.95 -12.26
CA LEU A 122 -10.92 -10.80 -13.42
C LEU A 122 -11.28 -10.05 -14.72
N LEU A 123 -12.36 -9.30 -14.74
CA LEU A 123 -12.74 -8.47 -15.89
C LEU A 123 -11.66 -7.42 -16.18
N GLY A 124 -11.15 -6.73 -15.17
CA GLY A 124 -10.05 -5.77 -15.30
C GLY A 124 -8.82 -6.42 -15.95
N LEU A 125 -8.38 -7.55 -15.42
CA LEU A 125 -7.22 -8.28 -15.93
C LEU A 125 -7.43 -8.79 -17.37
N VAL A 126 -8.62 -9.29 -17.70
CA VAL A 126 -8.93 -9.72 -19.07
C VAL A 126 -8.93 -8.55 -20.05
N THR A 127 -9.46 -7.39 -19.65
CA THR A 127 -9.51 -6.20 -20.52
C THR A 127 -8.12 -5.58 -20.79
N THR A 128 -7.18 -5.74 -19.85
CA THR A 128 -5.77 -5.33 -20.04
C THR A 128 -4.96 -6.37 -20.82
N GLY A 129 -5.55 -7.51 -21.13
CA GLY A 129 -4.87 -8.64 -21.79
C GLY A 129 -3.87 -9.34 -20.87
N ALA A 130 -4.10 -9.30 -19.57
CA ALA A 130 -3.20 -9.86 -18.57
C ALA A 130 -2.99 -11.36 -18.74
N ARG A 131 -1.74 -11.76 -18.66
CA ARG A 131 -1.32 -13.17 -18.60
C ARG A 131 -1.13 -13.55 -17.13
N ILE A 132 -2.13 -14.23 -16.58
CA ILE A 132 -2.21 -14.54 -15.14
C ILE A 132 -1.76 -15.98 -14.91
N ASN A 133 -1.13 -16.26 -13.77
CA ASN A 133 -0.87 -17.62 -13.32
C ASN A 133 -2.15 -18.45 -13.34
N GLN A 134 -2.09 -19.60 -14.01
CA GLN A 134 -3.28 -20.45 -14.20
C GLN A 134 -3.92 -20.92 -12.89
N GLN A 135 -3.14 -21.10 -11.83
CA GLN A 135 -3.68 -21.51 -10.53
C GLN A 135 -4.47 -20.37 -9.86
N ILE A 136 -3.95 -19.13 -9.98
CA ILE A 136 -4.65 -17.93 -9.51
C ILE A 136 -5.94 -17.73 -10.31
N TYR A 137 -5.84 -17.78 -11.63
CA TYR A 137 -7.02 -17.69 -12.50
C TYR A 137 -8.09 -18.73 -12.15
N LYS A 138 -7.65 -19.99 -11.94
CA LYS A 138 -8.54 -21.08 -11.54
C LYS A 138 -9.15 -20.85 -10.17
N ALA A 139 -8.41 -20.33 -9.21
CA ALA A 139 -8.91 -20.00 -7.88
C ALA A 139 -10.04 -18.98 -7.96
N VAL A 140 -9.81 -17.86 -8.66
CA VAL A 140 -10.81 -16.81 -8.84
C VAL A 140 -12.03 -17.34 -9.57
N LEU A 141 -11.87 -18.04 -10.68
CA LEU A 141 -12.97 -18.60 -11.47
C LEU A 141 -13.81 -19.61 -10.65
N THR A 142 -13.17 -20.43 -9.81
CA THR A 142 -13.87 -21.39 -8.95
C THR A 142 -14.60 -20.65 -7.84
N GLY A 143 -13.97 -19.65 -7.21
CA GLY A 143 -14.59 -18.79 -6.23
C GLY A 143 -15.82 -18.08 -6.77
N ASP A 144 -15.73 -17.48 -7.94
CA ASP A 144 -16.85 -16.78 -8.60
C ASP A 144 -18.01 -17.70 -8.95
N THR A 145 -17.72 -18.94 -9.36
CA THR A 145 -18.76 -19.86 -9.81
C THR A 145 -19.39 -20.69 -8.69
N LEU A 146 -18.62 -21.03 -7.66
CA LEU A 146 -19.02 -21.95 -6.59
C LEU A 146 -19.15 -21.28 -5.20
N GLY A 147 -18.68 -20.06 -5.06
CA GLY A 147 -18.66 -19.33 -3.78
C GLY A 147 -17.58 -19.79 -2.79
N TRP A 148 -16.75 -20.77 -3.16
CA TRP A 148 -15.68 -21.32 -2.34
C TRP A 148 -14.42 -21.61 -3.15
N ILE A 149 -13.26 -21.68 -2.48
CA ILE A 149 -11.98 -22.05 -3.08
C ILE A 149 -11.31 -23.17 -2.28
N SER A 150 -10.61 -24.06 -2.98
CA SER A 150 -9.91 -25.18 -2.34
C SER A 150 -8.72 -24.71 -1.49
N GLU A 151 -8.28 -25.53 -0.51
CA GLU A 151 -7.09 -25.29 0.28
C GLU A 151 -5.84 -25.05 -0.59
N VAL A 152 -5.73 -25.77 -1.71
CA VAL A 152 -4.64 -25.55 -2.67
C VAL A 152 -4.70 -24.16 -3.29
N SER A 153 -5.90 -23.70 -3.65
CA SER A 153 -6.11 -22.34 -4.17
C SER A 153 -5.82 -21.28 -3.12
N GLN A 154 -6.25 -21.50 -1.89
CA GLN A 154 -5.95 -20.62 -0.75
C GLN A 154 -4.42 -20.52 -0.53
N ALA A 155 -3.71 -21.63 -0.56
CA ALA A 155 -2.24 -21.65 -0.42
C ALA A 155 -1.54 -20.87 -1.54
N VAL A 156 -2.03 -20.94 -2.77
CA VAL A 156 -1.51 -20.17 -3.91
C VAL A 156 -1.74 -18.67 -3.71
N ILE A 157 -2.93 -18.28 -3.27
CA ILE A 157 -3.27 -16.87 -2.99
C ILE A 157 -2.48 -16.36 -1.76
N ALA A 158 -2.33 -17.18 -0.72
CA ALA A 158 -1.57 -16.83 0.47
C ALA A 158 -0.07 -16.62 0.21
N ALA A 159 0.48 -17.26 -0.84
CA ALA A 159 1.87 -17.05 -1.25
C ALA A 159 2.09 -15.73 -2.01
N SER A 160 1.03 -14.98 -2.25
CA SER A 160 1.02 -13.69 -2.94
C SER A 160 0.80 -12.56 -1.91
N GLY A 161 1.54 -11.46 -2.06
CA GLY A 161 1.42 -10.34 -1.15
C GLY A 161 2.35 -10.40 0.08
N PRO A 162 2.16 -9.48 1.02
CA PRO A 162 3.15 -9.17 2.04
C PRO A 162 3.08 -10.01 3.32
N THR A 163 2.04 -10.81 3.57
CA THR A 163 1.73 -11.44 4.87
C THR A 163 2.96 -12.00 5.62
N MET A 164 3.85 -12.69 4.90
CA MET A 164 5.02 -13.35 5.47
C MET A 164 6.27 -12.46 5.51
N LEU A 165 6.15 -11.22 5.07
CA LEU A 165 7.28 -10.30 4.88
C LEU A 165 7.16 -9.05 5.75
N VAL A 166 5.97 -8.76 6.26
CA VAL A 166 5.66 -7.51 6.96
C VAL A 166 6.58 -7.29 8.16
N ASP A 167 6.91 -8.33 8.90
CA ASP A 167 7.82 -8.29 10.07
C ASP A 167 9.26 -7.87 9.69
N ASN A 168 9.63 -7.95 8.41
CA ASN A 168 10.95 -7.57 7.92
C ASN A 168 11.01 -6.13 7.41
N ILE A 169 9.88 -5.40 7.41
CA ILE A 169 9.82 -3.99 7.00
C ILE A 169 10.40 -3.14 8.13
N ASP A 170 11.56 -2.55 7.87
CA ASP A 170 12.34 -1.76 8.81
C ASP A 170 12.52 -0.30 8.36
N ILE A 171 11.62 0.17 7.50
CA ILE A 171 11.60 1.51 6.92
C ILE A 171 10.32 2.28 7.25
N PRO A 172 10.36 3.63 7.28
CA PRO A 172 9.21 4.48 7.50
C PRO A 172 8.02 4.12 6.61
N THR A 173 6.86 3.88 7.23
CA THR A 173 5.64 3.44 6.52
C THR A 173 4.43 4.28 6.90
N LEU A 174 3.80 4.93 5.91
CA LEU A 174 2.54 5.67 6.07
C LEU A 174 1.40 4.89 5.40
N PHE A 175 0.54 4.27 6.19
CA PHE A 175 -0.65 3.61 5.68
C PHE A 175 -1.76 4.61 5.38
N VAL A 176 -2.31 4.55 4.16
CA VAL A 176 -3.48 5.32 3.74
C VAL A 176 -4.61 4.33 3.41
N GLN A 177 -5.67 4.31 4.21
CA GLN A 177 -6.70 3.29 4.09
C GLN A 177 -8.10 3.89 4.00
N GLY A 178 -8.91 3.34 3.10
CA GLY A 178 -10.31 3.71 2.96
C GLY A 178 -11.19 3.10 4.06
N SER A 179 -11.95 3.93 4.77
CA SER A 179 -12.88 3.48 5.82
C SER A 179 -14.08 2.71 5.27
N ALA A 180 -14.43 2.91 4.01
CA ALA A 180 -15.48 2.23 3.29
C ALA A 180 -14.96 1.13 2.33
N ASP A 181 -13.72 0.72 2.49
CA ASP A 181 -13.13 -0.31 1.63
C ASP A 181 -13.67 -1.70 2.00
N VAL A 182 -14.46 -2.26 1.11
CA VAL A 182 -15.04 -3.60 1.28
C VAL A 182 -14.25 -4.71 0.57
N LEU A 183 -13.25 -4.34 -0.24
CA LEU A 183 -12.30 -5.32 -0.78
C LEU A 183 -11.18 -5.58 0.24
N PHE A 184 -10.46 -4.54 0.62
CA PHE A 184 -9.42 -4.57 1.63
C PHE A 184 -9.84 -3.73 2.85
N PRO A 185 -10.58 -4.31 3.81
CA PRO A 185 -11.07 -3.58 4.98
C PRO A 185 -9.94 -2.96 5.81
N LEU A 186 -10.27 -1.98 6.65
CA LEU A 186 -9.35 -1.30 7.57
C LEU A 186 -8.41 -2.26 8.31
N GLN A 187 -8.93 -3.45 8.67
CA GLN A 187 -8.13 -4.47 9.37
C GLN A 187 -6.88 -4.90 8.60
N GLN A 188 -6.89 -4.82 7.27
CA GLN A 188 -5.72 -5.18 6.46
C GLN A 188 -4.56 -4.22 6.69
N ALA A 189 -4.83 -2.92 6.68
CA ALA A 189 -3.83 -1.91 7.00
C ALA A 189 -3.39 -1.96 8.47
N LEU A 190 -4.33 -2.18 9.40
CA LEU A 190 -4.03 -2.31 10.82
C LEU A 190 -3.13 -3.52 11.10
N ASN A 191 -3.39 -4.67 10.49
CA ASN A 191 -2.56 -5.86 10.64
C ASN A 191 -1.12 -5.58 10.17
N ASN A 192 -0.96 -4.92 9.03
CA ASN A 192 0.37 -4.53 8.54
C ASN A 192 1.07 -3.58 9.51
N ALA A 193 0.37 -2.51 9.94
CA ALA A 193 0.94 -1.49 10.80
C ALA A 193 1.34 -2.05 12.17
N GLU A 194 0.47 -2.86 12.78
CA GLU A 194 0.74 -3.53 14.06
C GLU A 194 1.95 -4.49 13.97
N GLN A 195 2.03 -5.28 12.90
CA GLN A 195 3.14 -6.21 12.69
C GLN A 195 4.47 -5.47 12.53
N ILE A 196 4.52 -4.40 11.73
CA ILE A 196 5.73 -3.58 11.56
C ILE A 196 6.13 -2.97 12.90
N ALA A 197 5.21 -2.30 13.59
CA ALA A 197 5.50 -1.64 14.86
C ALA A 197 5.93 -2.62 15.97
N ALA A 198 5.38 -3.84 15.97
CA ALA A 198 5.76 -4.88 16.92
C ALA A 198 7.14 -5.46 16.63
N ALA A 199 7.48 -5.68 15.36
CA ALA A 199 8.76 -6.24 14.95
C ALA A 199 9.89 -5.20 15.00
N ASN A 200 9.59 -3.94 14.67
CA ASN A 200 10.55 -2.85 14.52
C ASN A 200 10.04 -1.58 15.24
N PRO A 201 10.08 -1.53 16.58
CA PRO A 201 9.42 -0.47 17.37
C PRO A 201 10.03 0.93 17.19
N ASP A 202 11.22 1.04 16.63
CA ASP A 202 11.87 2.32 16.34
C ASP A 202 11.52 2.86 14.95
N VAL A 203 10.82 2.09 14.13
CA VAL A 203 10.42 2.48 12.78
C VAL A 203 9.15 3.35 12.85
N PRO A 204 9.15 4.53 12.21
CA PRO A 204 7.95 5.35 12.14
C PRO A 204 6.84 4.65 11.34
N VAL A 205 5.69 4.39 11.97
CA VAL A 205 4.49 3.85 11.32
C VAL A 205 3.31 4.74 11.64
N LYS A 206 2.69 5.31 10.61
CA LYS A 206 1.53 6.21 10.76
C LYS A 206 0.37 5.73 9.91
N THR A 207 -0.84 6.15 10.29
CA THR A 207 -2.09 5.74 9.62
C THR A 207 -2.95 6.94 9.28
N THR A 208 -3.49 6.94 8.07
CA THR A 208 -4.47 7.91 7.59
C THR A 208 -5.69 7.16 7.06
N TRP A 209 -6.88 7.47 7.60
CA TRP A 209 -8.11 6.92 7.07
C TRP A 209 -8.90 7.99 6.33
N PHE A 210 -9.53 7.60 5.24
CA PHE A 210 -10.36 8.48 4.41
C PHE A 210 -11.68 7.80 4.04
N CYS A 211 -12.69 8.60 3.72
CA CYS A 211 -13.95 8.08 3.21
C CYS A 211 -13.76 7.58 1.78
N GLY A 212 -13.95 6.28 1.56
CA GLY A 212 -13.74 5.64 0.26
C GLY A 212 -12.98 4.32 0.39
N GLY A 213 -12.22 3.98 -0.61
CA GLY A 213 -11.48 2.73 -0.79
C GLY A 213 -11.70 2.17 -2.18
N HIS A 214 -11.81 0.84 -2.32
CA HIS A 214 -12.19 0.20 -3.60
C HIS A 214 -13.68 0.43 -3.96
N GLY A 215 -14.46 1.00 -3.03
CA GLY A 215 -15.81 1.49 -3.26
C GLY A 215 -15.90 3.00 -3.11
N PRO A 216 -16.96 3.64 -3.64
CA PRO A 216 -17.14 5.07 -3.50
C PRO A 216 -17.49 5.46 -2.06
N CYS A 217 -17.08 6.65 -1.67
CA CYS A 217 -17.67 7.31 -0.51
C CYS A 217 -19.09 7.74 -0.87
N LEU A 218 -20.09 7.24 -0.16
CA LEU A 218 -21.51 7.57 -0.41
C LEU A 218 -21.98 8.76 0.40
N ASP A 219 -21.28 9.11 1.46
CA ASP A 219 -21.54 10.29 2.27
C ASP A 219 -20.71 11.49 1.78
N PRO A 220 -21.10 12.72 2.16
CA PRO A 220 -20.31 13.89 1.81
C PRO A 220 -18.89 13.71 2.35
N ALA A 221 -17.94 13.51 1.44
CA ALA A 221 -16.54 13.45 1.81
C ALA A 221 -16.09 14.81 2.37
N TYR A 222 -15.15 14.79 3.30
CA TYR A 222 -14.40 15.99 3.65
C TYR A 222 -13.81 16.59 2.37
N ALA A 223 -14.14 17.87 2.10
CA ALA A 223 -13.81 18.49 0.81
C ALA A 223 -12.31 18.50 0.49
N ASP A 224 -11.47 18.50 1.53
CA ASP A 224 -10.02 18.57 1.41
C ASP A 224 -9.32 17.22 1.68
N GLN A 225 -10.06 16.10 1.76
CA GLN A 225 -9.44 14.80 2.10
C GLN A 225 -8.38 14.37 1.08
N ASP A 226 -8.60 14.61 -0.21
CA ASP A 226 -7.62 14.28 -1.25
C ASP A 226 -6.34 15.13 -1.08
N GLN A 227 -6.50 16.38 -0.64
CA GLN A 227 -5.39 17.26 -0.33
C GLN A 227 -4.68 16.86 0.96
N MET A 228 -5.39 16.41 1.97
CA MET A 228 -4.82 15.84 3.18
C MET A 228 -3.95 14.63 2.85
N ILE A 229 -4.46 13.69 2.04
CA ILE A 229 -3.72 12.50 1.60
C ILE A 229 -2.48 12.91 0.81
N LEU A 230 -2.63 13.76 -0.21
CA LEU A 230 -1.52 14.21 -1.04
C LEU A 230 -0.45 14.93 -0.22
N SER A 231 -0.85 15.85 0.67
CA SER A 231 0.05 16.57 1.55
C SER A 231 0.80 15.62 2.49
N SER A 232 0.11 14.62 3.06
CA SER A 232 0.73 13.63 3.93
C SER A 232 1.75 12.77 3.18
N ASN A 233 1.39 12.30 1.98
CA ASN A 233 2.29 11.51 1.14
C ASN A 233 3.57 12.28 0.78
N LEU A 234 3.43 13.55 0.36
CA LEU A 234 4.57 14.38 0.02
C LEU A 234 5.46 14.69 1.23
N LYS A 235 4.88 15.07 2.36
CA LYS A 235 5.62 15.28 3.61
C LYS A 235 6.37 14.04 4.06
N TRP A 236 5.77 12.86 3.87
CA TRP A 236 6.40 11.58 4.19
C TRP A 236 7.65 11.33 3.35
N LEU A 237 7.52 11.52 2.03
CA LEU A 237 8.64 11.36 1.12
C LEU A 237 9.71 12.43 1.33
N ASP A 238 9.31 13.70 1.52
CA ASP A 238 10.26 14.80 1.73
C ASP A 238 11.09 14.57 3.00
N GLN A 239 10.48 14.04 4.06
CA GLN A 239 11.20 13.75 5.30
C GLN A 239 12.14 12.55 5.16
N TYR A 240 11.67 11.45 4.58
CA TYR A 240 12.37 10.17 4.67
C TYR A 240 13.12 9.78 3.39
N VAL A 241 12.88 10.47 2.29
CA VAL A 241 13.60 10.25 1.03
C VAL A 241 14.51 11.42 0.69
N SER A 242 13.99 12.67 0.71
CA SER A 242 14.83 13.83 0.36
C SER A 242 15.48 14.50 1.58
N GLY A 243 15.05 14.18 2.80
CA GLY A 243 15.57 14.80 4.02
C GLY A 243 15.25 16.28 4.15
N ASP A 244 14.19 16.78 3.47
CA ASP A 244 13.80 18.19 3.50
C ASP A 244 13.23 18.56 4.89
N PRO A 245 13.91 19.46 5.63
CA PRO A 245 13.46 19.85 6.97
C PRO A 245 12.25 20.80 6.97
N ASP A 246 11.87 21.36 5.84
CA ASP A 246 10.79 22.37 5.77
C ASP A 246 9.40 21.75 5.91
N TYR A 247 9.29 20.43 5.62
CA TYR A 247 8.04 19.67 5.70
C TYR A 247 8.20 18.37 6.49
N PRO A 248 8.47 18.46 7.78
CA PRO A 248 8.80 17.27 8.57
C PRO A 248 7.57 16.35 8.75
N ALA A 249 7.77 15.06 8.52
CA ALA A 249 6.73 14.03 8.67
C ALA A 249 6.21 13.90 10.12
N GLU A 250 6.94 14.40 11.11
CA GLU A 250 6.46 14.49 12.48
C GLU A 250 5.22 15.38 12.62
N THR A 251 4.97 16.30 11.67
CA THR A 251 3.73 17.09 11.62
C THR A 251 2.51 16.29 11.18
N ILE A 252 2.70 15.07 10.65
CA ILE A 252 1.61 14.13 10.39
C ILE A 252 1.29 13.44 11.72
N PRO A 253 0.04 13.48 12.21
CA PRO A 253 -0.35 12.73 13.41
C PRO A 253 -0.09 11.23 13.28
N ASN A 254 0.07 10.50 14.39
CA ASN A 254 0.22 9.05 14.35
C ASN A 254 -1.02 8.38 13.75
N PHE A 255 -2.17 9.01 13.96
CA PHE A 255 -3.41 8.65 13.29
C PHE A 255 -4.22 9.90 12.92
N GLN A 256 -4.73 9.93 11.70
CA GLN A 256 -5.67 10.96 11.25
C GLN A 256 -6.77 10.33 10.40
N TRP A 257 -7.97 10.90 10.46
CA TRP A 257 -9.10 10.38 9.69
C TRP A 257 -10.14 11.45 9.40
N VAL A 258 -11.01 11.13 8.46
CA VAL A 258 -12.23 11.86 8.18
C VAL A 258 -13.41 10.99 8.56
N ASP A 259 -14.35 11.50 9.33
CA ASP A 259 -15.54 10.77 9.75
C ASP A 259 -16.65 10.81 8.68
N GLN A 260 -17.81 10.20 9.00
CA GLN A 260 -18.97 10.13 8.11
C GLN A 260 -19.62 11.51 7.83
N ASP A 261 -19.37 12.48 8.67
CA ASP A 261 -19.87 13.85 8.52
C ASP A 261 -18.88 14.75 7.75
N GLY A 262 -17.76 14.17 7.32
CA GLY A 262 -16.69 14.86 6.62
C GLY A 262 -15.80 15.71 7.54
N ILE A 263 -15.78 15.41 8.83
CA ILE A 263 -14.98 16.16 9.82
C ILE A 263 -13.61 15.48 9.99
N TYR A 264 -12.58 16.30 9.96
CA TYR A 264 -11.20 15.85 10.21
C TYR A 264 -10.95 15.65 11.70
N HIS A 265 -10.32 14.53 12.03
CA HIS A 265 -9.85 14.16 13.35
C HIS A 265 -8.39 13.71 13.31
N SER A 266 -7.72 13.81 14.47
CA SER A 266 -6.37 13.28 14.62
C SER A 266 -6.12 12.78 16.04
N SER A 267 -5.15 11.88 16.18
CA SER A 267 -4.73 11.29 17.45
C SER A 267 -3.22 11.09 17.48
N ASP A 268 -2.63 11.31 18.66
CA ASP A 268 -1.22 10.96 18.92
C ASP A 268 -1.01 9.45 19.15
N LEU A 269 -2.10 8.69 19.34
CA LEU A 269 -2.09 7.23 19.41
C LEU A 269 -2.52 6.66 18.06
N ALA A 270 -1.78 5.66 17.58
CA ALA A 270 -2.20 4.90 16.43
C ALA A 270 -3.36 3.94 16.79
N PRO A 271 -4.20 3.54 15.82
CA PRO A 271 -5.34 2.65 16.09
C PRO A 271 -4.95 1.28 16.67
N TYR A 272 -3.70 0.85 16.48
CA TYR A 272 -3.15 -0.39 17.02
C TYR A 272 -2.44 -0.22 18.37
N ASP A 273 -2.32 1.01 18.88
CA ASP A 273 -1.68 1.25 20.17
C ASP A 273 -2.56 0.73 21.33
N PRO A 274 -1.96 0.10 22.36
CA PRO A 274 -2.70 -0.48 23.47
C PRO A 274 -3.60 0.50 24.24
N GLY A 275 -3.36 1.80 24.14
CA GLY A 275 -4.14 2.86 24.76
C GLY A 275 -5.30 3.39 23.93
N PHE A 276 -5.33 3.12 22.64
CA PHE A 276 -6.28 3.74 21.70
C PHE A 276 -7.75 3.46 22.03
N ASN A 277 -8.08 2.25 22.46
CA ASN A 277 -9.45 1.84 22.80
C ASN A 277 -9.81 2.02 24.28
N ASN A 278 -8.93 2.63 25.09
CA ASN A 278 -9.15 2.88 26.52
C ASN A 278 -9.65 4.31 26.80
N ALA A 279 -10.02 5.06 25.77
CA ALA A 279 -10.67 6.36 25.94
C ALA A 279 -11.98 6.16 26.74
N ASP A 280 -12.17 6.99 27.77
CA ASP A 280 -13.39 6.95 28.61
C ASP A 280 -14.61 7.19 27.70
N PRO A 281 -15.62 6.30 27.69
CA PRO A 281 -16.85 6.51 26.93
C PRO A 281 -17.50 7.89 27.17
N ALA A 282 -17.23 8.54 28.30
CA ALA A 282 -17.69 9.88 28.61
C ALA A 282 -17.04 10.98 27.73
N GLU A 283 -15.92 10.72 27.07
CA GLU A 283 -15.29 11.68 26.14
C GLU A 283 -15.97 11.71 24.76
N TYR A 284 -16.87 10.76 24.47
CA TYR A 284 -17.64 10.70 23.22
C TYR A 284 -19.04 11.33 23.32
N GLU A 285 -19.41 11.89 24.46
CA GLU A 285 -20.64 12.67 24.63
C GLU A 285 -20.40 14.15 24.30
N GLY A 286 -20.17 14.43 22.99
CA GLY A 286 -20.00 15.77 22.48
C GLY A 286 -21.09 16.14 21.49
#